data_6104047a9f67485949379e6f1dd71bc7
#
_entry.id   6104047a9f67485949379e6f1dd71bc7
#
_cell.length_a   1.000
_cell.length_b   1.000
_cell.length_c   1.000
_cell.angle_alpha   90.00
_cell.angle_beta   90.00
_cell.angle_gamma   90.00
#
_symmetry.space_group_name_H-M   'P 1'
#
loop_
_entity.id
_entity.type
_entity.pdbx_description
1 polymer ?
#
loop_
_entity_poly.entity_id
_entity_poly.type
_entity_poly.pdbx_seq_one_letter_code
_entity_poly.pdbx_strand_id
1 'polypeptide(L)'
;EAERLVKTTEESFFEGLKYCVAGNYLSDVSHAIQMHLEAGGFGVIRDYVGHGLGREMHEQPAVPNYGRPGRGPKLEKGMGIAIEPMVSAGSYEVDVLDDEWTAVTRDGSLAAHYENTVVITDGEPLVITLL
;
A
#
# COMPACT_ATOMS: atom_id res chain seq x y z
N GLU A 1 19.78 8.80 0.71
CA GLU A 1 18.90 7.91 -0.07
C GLU A 1 17.92 7.15 0.81
N ALA A 2 18.41 6.51 1.88
CA ALA A 2 17.54 5.73 2.77
C ALA A 2 16.47 6.61 3.41
N GLU A 3 16.81 7.80 3.88
CA GLU A 3 15.84 8.71 4.49
C GLU A 3 14.77 9.14 3.49
N ARG A 4 15.16 9.42 2.25
CA ARG A 4 14.22 9.80 1.21
C ARG A 4 13.29 8.65 0.86
N LEU A 5 13.82 7.44 0.81
CA LEU A 5 13.02 6.23 0.56
C LEU A 5 11.96 6.04 1.66
N VAL A 6 12.37 6.09 2.92
CA VAL A 6 11.45 5.90 4.06
C VAL A 6 10.38 6.99 4.06
N LYS A 7 10.78 8.23 3.88
CA LYS A 7 9.86 9.37 3.86
C LYS A 7 8.85 9.26 2.71
N THR A 8 9.32 8.96 1.52
CA THR A 8 8.45 8.87 0.34
C THR A 8 7.48 7.69 0.49
N THR A 9 7.92 6.59 1.08
CA THR A 9 7.06 5.44 1.35
C THR A 9 5.93 5.82 2.32
N GLU A 10 6.26 6.52 3.40
CA GLU A 10 5.25 7.01 4.34
C GLU A 10 4.30 7.99 3.67
N GLU A 11 4.82 8.94 2.91
CA GLU A 11 4.00 9.91 2.19
C GLU A 11 3.02 9.23 1.23
N SER A 12 3.45 8.15 0.57
CA SER A 12 2.59 7.44 -0.37
C SER A 12 1.34 6.88 0.30
N PHE A 13 1.47 6.42 1.54
CA PHE A 13 0.32 5.99 2.33
C PHE A 13 -0.69 7.14 2.47
N PHE A 14 -0.23 8.32 2.85
CA PHE A 14 -1.11 9.46 3.05
C PHE A 14 -1.69 10.01 1.75
N GLU A 15 -0.98 9.85 0.64
CA GLU A 15 -1.56 10.18 -0.68
C GLU A 15 -2.69 9.21 -1.02
N GLY A 16 -2.52 7.92 -0.75
CA GLY A 16 -3.58 6.94 -0.92
C GLY A 16 -4.76 7.19 0.02
N LEU A 17 -4.47 7.59 1.24
CA LEU A 17 -5.48 7.85 2.26
C LEU A 17 -6.51 8.90 1.82
N LYS A 18 -6.11 9.88 1.02
CA LYS A 18 -7.01 10.91 0.49
C LYS A 18 -8.16 10.32 -0.33
N TYR A 19 -7.97 9.15 -0.88
CA TYR A 19 -8.97 8.49 -1.71
C TYR A 19 -9.76 7.41 -0.96
N CYS A 20 -9.50 7.22 0.33
CA CYS A 20 -10.21 6.26 1.18
C CYS A 20 -11.55 6.82 1.63
N VAL A 21 -12.41 7.08 0.65
CA VAL A 21 -13.74 7.68 0.85
C VAL A 21 -14.77 6.72 0.29
N ALA A 22 -15.86 6.52 1.02
CA ALA A 22 -16.96 5.67 0.57
C ALA A 22 -17.45 6.10 -0.81
N GLY A 23 -17.63 5.13 -1.71
CA GLY A 23 -18.02 5.38 -3.08
C GLY A 23 -16.87 5.42 -4.07
N ASN A 24 -15.64 5.66 -3.61
CA ASN A 24 -14.47 5.54 -4.47
C ASN A 24 -14.16 4.06 -4.71
N TYR A 25 -13.40 3.79 -5.75
CA TYR A 25 -12.92 2.43 -6.01
C TYR A 25 -11.62 2.18 -5.24
N LEU A 26 -11.40 0.94 -4.85
CA LEU A 26 -10.19 0.56 -4.13
C LEU A 26 -8.93 0.94 -4.93
N SER A 27 -8.97 0.76 -6.25
CA SER A 27 -7.81 1.07 -7.09
C SER A 27 -7.52 2.56 -7.21
N ASP A 28 -8.43 3.44 -6.78
CA ASP A 28 -8.14 4.86 -6.69
C ASP A 28 -7.05 5.09 -5.64
N VAL A 29 -7.11 4.35 -4.54
CA VAL A 29 -6.10 4.36 -3.48
C VAL A 29 -4.77 3.81 -4.02
N SER A 30 -4.84 2.64 -4.67
CA SER A 30 -3.67 1.97 -5.23
C SER A 30 -2.93 2.85 -6.24
N HIS A 31 -3.69 3.51 -7.12
CA HIS A 31 -3.13 4.38 -8.14
C HIS A 31 -2.44 5.59 -7.55
N ALA A 32 -3.04 6.22 -6.54
CA ALA A 32 -2.44 7.38 -5.87
C ALA A 32 -1.10 7.02 -5.22
N ILE A 33 -1.02 5.85 -4.61
CA ILE A 33 0.21 5.34 -4.00
C ILE A 33 1.28 5.17 -5.07
N GLN A 34 0.93 4.49 -6.17
CA GLN A 34 1.86 4.24 -7.27
C GLN A 34 2.39 5.55 -7.87
N MET A 35 1.50 6.50 -8.14
CA MET A 35 1.90 7.77 -8.76
C MET A 35 2.89 8.53 -7.89
N HIS A 36 2.66 8.55 -6.58
CA HIS A 36 3.57 9.24 -5.67
C HIS A 36 4.93 8.57 -5.63
N LEU A 37 4.97 7.25 -5.54
CA LEU A 37 6.22 6.50 -5.47
C LEU A 37 7.03 6.60 -6.76
N GLU A 38 6.37 6.44 -7.90
CA GLU A 38 7.06 6.49 -9.19
C GLU A 38 7.54 7.91 -9.52
N ALA A 39 6.80 8.93 -9.11
CA ALA A 39 7.24 10.31 -9.25
C ALA A 39 8.52 10.57 -8.44
N GLY A 40 8.72 9.85 -7.34
CA GLY A 40 9.94 9.90 -6.54
C GLY A 40 11.07 9.06 -7.11
N GLY A 41 10.84 8.31 -8.19
CA GLY A 41 11.85 7.47 -8.81
C GLY A 41 11.97 6.09 -8.19
N PHE A 42 10.97 5.64 -7.41
CA PHE A 42 11.00 4.36 -6.71
C PHE A 42 10.16 3.30 -7.41
N GLY A 43 10.53 2.03 -7.20
CA GLY A 43 9.77 0.88 -7.69
C GLY A 43 8.75 0.43 -6.66
N VAL A 44 7.54 0.11 -7.13
CA VAL A 44 6.47 -0.41 -6.27
C VAL A 44 6.55 -1.93 -6.28
N ILE A 45 6.82 -2.54 -5.12
CA ILE A 45 6.88 -4.00 -5.00
C ILE A 45 5.46 -4.55 -5.16
N ARG A 46 5.30 -5.55 -6.02
CA ARG A 46 3.99 -6.06 -6.43
C ARG A 46 3.62 -7.41 -5.84
N ASP A 47 4.61 -8.16 -5.38
CA ASP A 47 4.41 -9.50 -4.85
C ASP A 47 3.72 -9.50 -3.48
N TYR A 48 3.75 -8.37 -2.79
CA TYR A 48 3.12 -8.19 -1.48
C TYR A 48 2.20 -6.99 -1.54
N VAL A 49 0.98 -7.16 -1.03
CA VAL A 49 -0.04 -6.12 -1.08
C VAL A 49 -0.75 -6.04 0.27
N GLY A 50 -1.49 -4.97 0.49
CA GLY A 50 -2.35 -4.83 1.64
C GLY A 50 -3.57 -5.76 1.55
N HIS A 51 -4.42 -5.70 2.55
CA HIS A 51 -5.52 -6.67 2.67
C HIS A 51 -6.69 -6.08 3.45
N GLY A 52 -7.86 -6.70 3.29
CA GLY A 52 -9.01 -6.42 4.13
C GLY A 52 -8.79 -6.94 5.54
N LEU A 53 -9.56 -6.40 6.44
CA LEU A 53 -9.56 -6.78 7.86
C LEU A 53 -11.00 -6.89 8.33
N GLY A 54 -11.27 -7.86 9.19
CA GLY A 54 -12.57 -8.07 9.76
C GLY A 54 -12.46 -9.06 10.90
N ARG A 55 -13.12 -10.21 10.76
CA ARG A 55 -13.02 -11.28 11.75
C ARG A 55 -11.63 -11.90 11.77
N GLU A 56 -10.93 -11.85 10.63
CA GLU A 56 -9.58 -12.37 10.50
C GLU A 56 -8.61 -11.24 10.20
N MET A 57 -7.33 -11.48 10.48
CA MET A 57 -6.28 -10.51 10.24
C MET A 57 -6.10 -10.23 8.74
N HIS A 58 -6.29 -11.24 7.91
CA HIS A 58 -6.14 -11.12 6.46
C HIS A 58 -7.41 -11.59 5.77
N GLU A 59 -8.14 -10.66 5.20
CA GLU A 59 -9.38 -10.95 4.45
C GLU A 59 -9.34 -10.25 3.09
N GLN A 60 -10.26 -10.64 2.23
CA GLN A 60 -10.50 -9.90 1.00
C GLN A 60 -11.06 -8.52 1.34
N PRO A 61 -10.83 -7.49 0.51
CA PRO A 61 -10.10 -7.59 -0.75
C PRO A 61 -8.60 -7.44 -0.58
N ALA A 62 -7.82 -7.86 -1.59
CA ALA A 62 -6.43 -7.48 -1.70
C ALA A 62 -6.35 -5.99 -1.98
N VAL A 63 -5.35 -5.32 -1.41
CA VAL A 63 -5.16 -3.86 -1.56
C VAL A 63 -3.79 -3.61 -2.20
N PRO A 64 -3.71 -3.67 -3.53
CA PRO A 64 -2.45 -3.41 -4.22
C PRO A 64 -1.98 -1.98 -4.04
N ASN A 65 -0.68 -1.78 -4.18
CA ASN A 65 -0.06 -0.44 -4.11
C ASN A 65 0.19 0.10 -5.52
N TYR A 66 -0.49 -0.45 -6.50
CA TYR A 66 -0.38 -0.09 -7.91
C TYR A 66 -1.70 -0.42 -8.61
N GLY A 67 -1.92 0.19 -9.75
CA GLY A 67 -3.08 -0.12 -10.59
C GLY A 67 -3.66 1.12 -11.25
N ARG A 68 -4.66 0.89 -12.10
CA ARG A 68 -5.40 1.95 -12.77
C ARG A 68 -6.54 2.41 -11.87
N PRO A 69 -6.88 3.70 -11.86
CA PRO A 69 -8.00 4.18 -11.05
C PRO A 69 -9.34 3.65 -11.55
N GLY A 70 -10.33 3.67 -10.68
CA GLY A 70 -11.71 3.33 -11.02
C GLY A 70 -11.97 1.84 -11.18
N ARG A 71 -11.18 0.99 -10.55
CA ARG A 71 -11.28 -0.47 -10.67
C ARG A 71 -11.42 -1.14 -9.31
N GLY A 72 -11.85 -2.40 -9.36
CA GLY A 72 -11.98 -3.23 -8.17
C GLY A 72 -13.24 -2.89 -7.38
N PRO A 73 -13.33 -3.36 -6.12
CA PRO A 73 -14.50 -3.09 -5.30
C PRO A 73 -14.61 -1.62 -4.92
N LYS A 74 -15.84 -1.15 -4.73
CA LYS A 74 -16.07 0.17 -4.17
C LYS A 74 -15.85 0.14 -2.67
N LEU A 75 -15.28 1.20 -2.15
CA LEU A 75 -15.11 1.37 -0.72
C LEU A 75 -16.47 1.67 -0.10
N GLU A 76 -16.78 0.99 1.00
CA GLU A 76 -18.05 1.15 1.70
C GLU A 76 -17.79 1.41 3.17
N LYS A 77 -18.66 2.20 3.77
CA LYS A 77 -18.62 2.50 5.21
C LYS A 77 -18.52 1.21 6.02
N GLY A 78 -17.61 1.17 6.95
CA GLY A 78 -17.39 0.03 7.84
C GLY A 78 -16.29 -0.92 7.39
N MET A 79 -15.80 -0.78 6.14
CA MET A 79 -14.70 -1.60 5.67
C MET A 79 -13.41 -1.25 6.39
N GLY A 80 -12.68 -2.28 6.85
CA GLY A 80 -11.34 -2.14 7.39
C GLY A 80 -10.35 -2.68 6.38
N ILE A 81 -9.31 -1.92 6.09
CA ILE A 81 -8.25 -2.35 5.17
C ILE A 81 -6.88 -2.00 5.74
N ALA A 82 -5.91 -2.86 5.48
CA ALA A 82 -4.51 -2.55 5.74
C ALA A 82 -3.90 -2.04 4.43
N ILE A 83 -3.39 -0.82 4.46
CA ILE A 83 -2.68 -0.22 3.35
C ILE A 83 -1.21 -0.27 3.72
N GLU A 84 -0.42 -0.99 2.92
CA GLU A 84 0.97 -1.27 3.29
C GLU A 84 1.92 -1.19 2.10
N PRO A 85 2.24 0.03 1.63
CA PRO A 85 3.19 0.20 0.54
C PRO A 85 4.53 -0.46 0.86
N MET A 86 5.00 -1.25 -0.09
CA MET A 86 6.33 -1.84 -0.06
C MET A 86 7.09 -1.33 -1.27
N VAL A 87 8.26 -0.77 -1.05
CA VAL A 87 8.92 0.09 -2.02
C VAL A 87 10.39 -0.29 -2.15
N SER A 88 10.88 -0.32 -3.38
CA SER A 88 12.29 -0.54 -3.69
C SER A 88 12.90 0.76 -4.21
N ALA A 89 14.12 1.03 -3.80
CA ALA A 89 14.87 2.16 -4.36
C ALA A 89 15.26 1.94 -5.82
N GLY A 90 15.18 0.70 -6.30
CA GLY A 90 15.49 0.32 -7.67
C GLY A 90 14.31 -0.39 -8.33
N SER A 91 14.58 -1.59 -8.86
CA SER A 91 13.55 -2.40 -9.50
C SER A 91 12.54 -2.93 -8.48
N TYR A 92 11.29 -3.10 -8.91
CA TYR A 92 10.21 -3.63 -8.06
C TYR A 92 10.32 -5.14 -7.83
N GLU A 93 11.19 -5.83 -8.57
CA GLU A 93 11.29 -7.28 -8.50
C GLU A 93 11.94 -7.75 -7.21
N VAL A 94 11.41 -8.82 -6.65
CA VAL A 94 11.92 -9.43 -5.40
C VAL A 94 12.17 -10.91 -5.60
N ASP A 95 13.03 -11.47 -4.77
CA ASP A 95 13.30 -12.91 -4.70
C ASP A 95 13.07 -13.38 -3.27
N VAL A 96 12.58 -14.62 -3.13
CA VAL A 96 12.44 -15.26 -1.83
C VAL A 96 13.64 -16.17 -1.62
N LEU A 97 14.29 -16.05 -0.47
CA LEU A 97 15.47 -16.82 -0.13
C LEU A 97 15.13 -18.30 0.14
N ASP A 98 16.17 -19.11 0.34
CA ASP A 98 16.03 -20.55 0.55
C ASP A 98 15.24 -20.92 1.81
N ASP A 99 15.11 -19.99 2.76
CA ASP A 99 14.28 -20.20 3.95
C ASP A 99 12.78 -20.15 3.65
N GLU A 100 12.40 -19.88 2.39
CA GLU A 100 11.02 -19.78 1.91
C GLU A 100 10.23 -18.67 2.59
N TRP A 101 10.91 -17.75 3.26
CA TRP A 101 10.28 -16.67 4.04
C TRP A 101 10.85 -15.30 3.72
N THR A 102 12.17 -15.16 3.74
CA THR A 102 12.82 -13.86 3.58
C THR A 102 12.74 -13.39 2.13
N ALA A 103 12.16 -12.22 1.92
CA ALA A 103 12.10 -11.57 0.60
C ALA A 103 13.16 -10.47 0.54
N VAL A 104 13.86 -10.41 -0.57
CA VAL A 104 14.88 -9.38 -0.81
C VAL A 104 14.68 -8.79 -2.20
N THR A 105 15.12 -7.53 -2.38
CA THR A 105 15.10 -6.93 -3.71
C THR A 105 16.08 -7.70 -4.60
N ARG A 106 15.64 -7.98 -5.83
CA ARG A 106 16.47 -8.78 -6.76
C ARG A 106 17.76 -8.07 -7.12
N ASP A 107 17.72 -6.76 -7.27
CA ASP A 107 18.88 -5.96 -7.66
C ASP A 107 19.71 -5.45 -6.48
N GLY A 108 19.38 -5.86 -5.26
CA GLY A 108 20.12 -5.45 -4.06
C GLY A 108 19.81 -4.04 -3.57
N SER A 109 18.82 -3.36 -4.15
CA SER A 109 18.44 -2.01 -3.73
C SER A 109 17.85 -2.00 -2.32
N LEU A 110 17.90 -0.86 -1.67
CA LEU A 110 17.23 -0.64 -0.40
C LEU A 110 15.72 -0.76 -0.59
N ALA A 111 15.02 -1.22 0.44
CA ALA A 111 13.57 -1.32 0.43
C ALA A 111 13.00 -0.74 1.71
N ALA A 112 11.74 -0.31 1.64
CA ALA A 112 11.02 0.21 2.80
C ALA A 112 9.58 -0.26 2.79
N HIS A 113 8.97 -0.31 3.95
CA HIS A 113 7.58 -0.72 4.16
C HIS A 113 6.94 0.21 5.18
N TYR A 114 5.72 0.65 4.90
CA TYR A 114 4.94 1.46 5.84
C TYR A 114 3.51 0.94 5.83
N GLU A 115 2.92 0.78 7.00
CA GLU A 115 1.58 0.18 7.11
C GLU A 115 0.74 0.87 8.17
N ASN A 116 -0.53 1.06 7.86
CA ASN A 116 -1.56 1.41 8.83
C ASN A 116 -2.87 0.75 8.46
N THR A 117 -3.69 0.52 9.48
CA THR A 117 -5.06 0.03 9.31
C THR A 117 -6.01 1.22 9.22
N VAL A 118 -6.87 1.19 8.22
CA VAL A 118 -7.81 2.28 7.91
C VAL A 118 -9.24 1.74 7.93
N VAL A 119 -10.15 2.50 8.52
CA VAL A 119 -11.58 2.21 8.47
C VAL A 119 -12.28 3.26 7.62
N ILE A 120 -13.08 2.81 6.67
CA ILE A 120 -13.87 3.69 5.80
C ILE A 120 -15.09 4.14 6.60
N THR A 121 -15.33 5.44 6.60
CA THR A 121 -16.44 6.07 7.33
C THR A 121 -17.38 6.81 6.37
N ASP A 122 -18.32 7.56 6.91
CA ASP A 122 -19.18 8.43 6.10
C ASP A 122 -18.46 9.66 5.57
N GLY A 123 -17.31 9.99 6.14
CA GLY A 123 -16.52 11.17 5.79
C GLY A 123 -15.07 10.81 5.65
N GLU A 124 -14.22 11.48 6.41
CA GLU A 124 -12.78 11.21 6.37
C GLU A 124 -12.47 9.81 6.92
N PRO A 125 -11.52 9.09 6.32
CA PRO A 125 -11.12 7.79 6.82
C PRO A 125 -10.49 7.89 8.21
N LEU A 126 -10.67 6.84 9.00
CA LEU A 126 -10.10 6.75 10.34
C LEU A 126 -8.87 5.84 10.28
N VAL A 127 -7.71 6.37 10.64
CA VAL A 127 -6.47 5.59 10.73
C VAL A 127 -6.32 5.14 12.18
N ILE A 128 -6.63 3.87 12.44
CA ILE A 128 -6.72 3.38 13.82
C ILE A 128 -5.39 2.95 14.43
N THR A 129 -4.34 2.80 13.63
CA THR A 129 -3.01 2.41 14.11
C THR A 129 -2.03 3.57 14.19
N LEU A 130 -2.47 4.77 13.89
CA LEU A 130 -1.62 5.96 13.95
C LEU A 130 -1.54 6.46 15.39
N LEU A 131 -0.31 6.71 15.88
CA LEU A 131 -0.06 7.22 17.23
C LEU A 131 -0.04 8.73 17.27
#